data_49df8dadd7645521db5e4f8ba397f0c3
#
_entry.id   49df8dadd7645521db5e4f8ba397f0c3
#
_cell.length_a   1.000
_cell.length_b   1.000
_cell.length_c   1.000
_cell.angle_alpha   90.00
_cell.angle_beta   90.00
_cell.angle_gamma   90.00
#
_symmetry.space_group_name_H-M   'P 1'
#
loop_
_entity.id
_entity.type
_entity.pdbx_description
1 polymer ?
#
loop_
_entity_poly.entity_id
_entity_poly.type
_entity_poly.pdbx_seq_one_letter_code
_entity_poly.pdbx_strand_id
1 'polypeptide(L)'
;MRRACQAMVGVLLVCGCRNEVRSVCGDEPWPSPVLVFNEDNTHYFNRSAEYMTREKIRAYIDDEVALGGVTHFFMCPNGMRASFESKAFEPARCAPQDRRIDMVAAKRKAETSLIWKNSLHRCSSFQLLYERGIDIYAEWIGRCREKGVSPWFSMRMNDVHLVNDPDCLLHSRWWLAHPEFRRDPKADPAKSGWGVWAVDYAIPEVYRHQLALVEELLERYDPDGIEADWMRFPYHLTPGRERELSPVLTSFMRDVRRLADKAAKRLGHPVRVGARVAATPELSLMIGCDVEAWAREGLIDLLVVGNFGPCVDFNIPFADWRRRIGAANPSVRVIPSADDLGLLQGGCKRNMEIEDYRGWMEALAAEGADGAYLFNFFSAKPLQKSSTHDQILRNGLCNAKALEGKRRYVATYRDSAPREASREVKEYQFPATLDKVRTFRIKVGNPPAAGKVSVSLVFRDTPLSEGTPVVLNGVAAVSRKTISKPYHTSKGNVTRMIARCEFPLSALKPGINAVSVGPDRNSKTTVVACELEVEPLKK
;
A
#
# COMPACT_ATOMS: atom_id res chain seq x y z
N MET A 1 -11.10 -70.34 -44.63
CA MET A 1 -10.76 -69.07 -45.25
C MET A 1 -10.98 -67.98 -44.19
N ARG A 2 -9.95 -67.58 -43.50
CA ARG A 2 -9.99 -66.54 -42.42
C ARG A 2 -9.35 -65.29 -42.99
N ARG A 3 -10.09 -64.17 -43.05
CA ARG A 3 -9.57 -62.83 -43.35
C ARG A 3 -9.26 -62.12 -42.06
N ALA A 4 -8.03 -61.69 -41.94
CA ALA A 4 -7.54 -60.85 -40.83
C ALA A 4 -7.97 -59.41 -41.07
N CYS A 5 -8.60 -58.74 -40.04
CA CYS A 5 -8.75 -57.27 -39.97
C CYS A 5 -7.53 -56.71 -39.27
N GLN A 6 -6.75 -55.87 -39.98
CA GLN A 6 -5.77 -54.99 -39.39
C GLN A 6 -6.46 -53.72 -38.89
N ALA A 7 -6.35 -53.46 -37.58
CA ALA A 7 -6.77 -52.20 -37.00
C ALA A 7 -5.61 -51.19 -37.12
N MET A 8 -5.86 -50.09 -37.85
CA MET A 8 -4.99 -48.90 -37.87
C MET A 8 -5.27 -48.08 -36.60
N VAL A 9 -4.27 -47.97 -35.74
CA VAL A 9 -4.26 -47.02 -34.63
C VAL A 9 -3.81 -45.69 -35.19
N GLY A 10 -4.73 -44.74 -35.34
CA GLY A 10 -4.41 -43.35 -35.65
C GLY A 10 -3.90 -42.63 -34.43
N VAL A 11 -2.63 -42.22 -34.43
CA VAL A 11 -2.06 -41.30 -33.45
C VAL A 11 -2.53 -39.88 -33.77
N LEU A 12 -3.45 -39.36 -32.99
CA LEU A 12 -3.79 -37.95 -33.02
C LEU A 12 -2.65 -37.16 -32.36
N LEU A 13 -1.81 -36.54 -33.16
CA LEU A 13 -0.91 -35.44 -32.72
C LEU A 13 -1.78 -34.22 -32.37
N VAL A 14 -2.02 -34.01 -31.09
CA VAL A 14 -2.55 -32.76 -30.60
C VAL A 14 -1.40 -31.73 -30.67
N CYS A 15 -1.41 -30.96 -31.76
CA CYS A 15 -0.59 -29.74 -31.86
C CYS A 15 -1.08 -28.75 -30.79
N GLY A 16 -0.41 -28.71 -29.64
CA GLY A 16 -0.60 -27.68 -28.65
C GLY A 16 -0.08 -26.35 -29.20
N CYS A 17 -0.98 -25.54 -29.77
CA CYS A 17 -0.71 -24.12 -29.97
C CYS A 17 -0.51 -23.48 -28.60
N ARG A 18 0.75 -23.39 -28.12
CA ARG A 18 1.14 -22.40 -27.13
C ARG A 18 0.93 -21.04 -27.81
N ASN A 19 -0.15 -20.37 -27.48
CA ASN A 19 -0.27 -18.94 -27.73
C ASN A 19 0.86 -18.27 -26.90
N GLU A 20 2.00 -18.05 -27.52
CA GLU A 20 2.98 -17.08 -27.04
C GLU A 20 2.33 -15.71 -27.17
N VAL A 21 1.69 -15.25 -26.11
CA VAL A 21 1.38 -13.82 -25.92
C VAL A 21 2.72 -13.15 -25.59
N ARG A 22 3.57 -12.98 -26.60
CA ARG A 22 4.71 -12.07 -26.50
C ARG A 22 4.13 -10.67 -26.42
N SER A 23 4.51 -9.92 -25.39
CA SER A 23 4.23 -8.48 -25.29
C SER A 23 4.72 -7.82 -26.59
N VAL A 24 3.86 -7.02 -27.20
CA VAL A 24 4.11 -6.39 -28.50
C VAL A 24 5.13 -5.25 -28.44
N CYS A 25 5.55 -4.89 -27.22
CA CYS A 25 6.54 -3.86 -26.96
C CYS A 25 7.81 -4.48 -26.36
N GLY A 26 8.95 -4.23 -27.00
CA GLY A 26 10.25 -4.74 -26.61
C GLY A 26 10.62 -4.47 -25.15
N ASP A 27 11.59 -5.24 -24.66
CA ASP A 27 12.14 -5.22 -23.30
C ASP A 27 12.85 -3.87 -22.99
N GLU A 28 12.09 -2.79 -22.86
CA GLU A 28 12.66 -1.58 -22.23
C GLU A 28 12.97 -1.93 -20.77
N PRO A 29 14.25 -1.81 -20.36
CA PRO A 29 14.63 -2.16 -19.01
C PRO A 29 13.92 -1.27 -18.00
N TRP A 30 13.40 -1.88 -16.93
CA TRP A 30 12.91 -1.14 -15.80
C TRP A 30 14.02 -0.28 -15.20
N PRO A 31 13.72 0.99 -14.80
CA PRO A 31 14.62 1.70 -13.90
C PRO A 31 14.87 0.82 -12.67
N SER A 32 16.12 0.58 -12.32
CA SER A 32 16.48 -0.27 -11.19
C SER A 32 17.39 0.49 -10.24
N PRO A 33 17.07 0.49 -8.94
CA PRO A 33 15.88 -0.08 -8.29
C PRO A 33 14.62 0.77 -8.50
N VAL A 34 13.45 0.16 -8.44
CA VAL A 34 12.15 0.84 -8.54
C VAL A 34 11.83 1.57 -7.23
N LEU A 35 11.64 2.89 -7.27
CA LEU A 35 11.11 3.66 -6.16
C LEU A 35 9.87 4.43 -6.61
N VAL A 36 8.72 4.00 -6.09
CA VAL A 36 7.42 4.59 -6.41
C VAL A 36 7.02 5.62 -5.35
N PHE A 37 6.66 6.80 -5.80
CA PHE A 37 5.93 7.80 -5.02
C PHE A 37 4.46 7.76 -5.44
N ASN A 38 3.56 7.43 -4.51
CA ASN A 38 2.12 7.43 -4.75
C ASN A 38 1.50 8.73 -4.22
N GLU A 39 0.91 9.51 -5.11
CA GLU A 39 0.12 10.69 -4.81
C GLU A 39 -1.34 10.31 -4.63
N ASP A 40 -1.82 10.34 -3.39
CA ASP A 40 -3.24 10.23 -3.08
C ASP A 40 -3.99 11.46 -3.62
N ASN A 41 -5.18 11.26 -4.16
CA ASN A 41 -5.96 12.36 -4.70
C ASN A 41 -6.48 13.37 -3.66
N THR A 42 -6.03 13.29 -2.41
CA THR A 42 -6.36 14.25 -1.36
C THR A 42 -5.26 15.27 -1.10
N HIS A 43 -4.02 14.90 -1.32
CA HIS A 43 -2.89 15.71 -0.86
C HIS A 43 -2.75 17.00 -1.66
N TYR A 44 -2.60 16.91 -2.98
CA TYR A 44 -2.44 18.11 -3.82
C TYR A 44 -3.69 18.99 -3.78
N PHE A 45 -4.88 18.40 -3.88
CA PHE A 45 -6.15 19.13 -3.92
C PHE A 45 -6.57 19.78 -2.60
N ASN A 46 -5.87 19.49 -1.50
CA ASN A 46 -6.05 20.20 -0.24
C ASN A 46 -5.20 21.48 -0.12
N ARG A 47 -4.42 21.80 -1.15
CA ARG A 47 -3.65 23.07 -1.21
C ARG A 47 -4.57 24.23 -1.53
N SER A 48 -4.14 25.45 -1.19
CA SER A 48 -4.90 26.67 -1.47
C SER A 48 -5.08 26.92 -2.98
N ALA A 49 -6.06 27.75 -3.33
CA ALA A 49 -6.42 28.08 -4.72
C ALA A 49 -5.25 28.60 -5.59
N GLU A 50 -4.24 29.19 -4.98
CA GLU A 50 -3.03 29.66 -5.65
C GLU A 50 -2.18 28.53 -6.24
N TYR A 51 -2.31 27.30 -5.71
CA TYR A 51 -1.63 26.11 -6.25
C TYR A 51 -2.36 25.50 -7.46
N MET A 52 -3.59 25.88 -7.73
CA MET A 52 -4.39 25.34 -8.83
C MET A 52 -4.06 26.05 -10.17
N THR A 53 -2.77 26.16 -10.50
CA THR A 53 -2.26 26.74 -11.77
C THR A 53 -1.31 25.77 -12.44
N ARG A 54 -1.16 25.87 -13.78
CA ARG A 54 -0.21 25.02 -14.56
C ARG A 54 1.20 25.09 -13.99
N GLU A 55 1.65 26.29 -13.69
CA GLU A 55 2.98 26.54 -13.13
C GLU A 55 3.17 25.78 -11.80
N LYS A 56 2.24 25.92 -10.84
CA LYS A 56 2.34 25.28 -9.53
C LYS A 56 2.17 23.76 -9.60
N ILE A 57 1.33 23.27 -10.51
CA ILE A 57 1.15 21.83 -10.77
C ILE A 57 2.46 21.22 -11.28
N ARG A 58 3.14 21.88 -12.20
CA ARG A 58 4.44 21.44 -12.73
C ARG A 58 5.55 21.58 -11.69
N ALA A 59 5.56 22.69 -10.93
CA ALA A 59 6.50 22.91 -9.84
C ALA A 59 6.39 21.83 -8.74
N TYR A 60 5.20 21.24 -8.52
CA TYR A 60 5.05 20.11 -7.61
C TYR A 60 5.94 18.92 -8.01
N ILE A 61 5.98 18.59 -9.30
CA ILE A 61 6.87 17.53 -9.78
C ILE A 61 8.34 17.90 -9.55
N ASP A 62 8.73 19.15 -9.83
CA ASP A 62 10.11 19.62 -9.68
C ASP A 62 10.59 19.61 -8.22
N ASP A 63 9.72 20.05 -7.30
CA ASP A 63 10.09 20.38 -5.93
C ASP A 63 9.80 19.25 -4.94
N GLU A 64 8.91 18.31 -5.30
CA GLU A 64 8.43 17.31 -4.35
C GLU A 64 8.54 15.86 -4.86
N VAL A 65 8.62 15.64 -6.16
CA VAL A 65 8.69 14.29 -6.74
C VAL A 65 10.05 14.00 -7.38
N ALA A 66 10.44 14.79 -8.37
CA ALA A 66 11.62 14.55 -9.21
C ALA A 66 12.92 15.08 -8.59
N LEU A 67 13.18 14.75 -7.33
CA LEU A 67 14.37 15.19 -6.59
C LEU A 67 15.60 14.27 -6.77
N GLY A 68 15.49 13.24 -7.60
CA GLY A 68 16.56 12.32 -7.96
C GLY A 68 16.47 10.91 -7.35
N GLY A 69 15.70 10.72 -6.28
CA GLY A 69 15.51 9.40 -5.67
C GLY A 69 14.32 8.60 -6.23
N VAL A 70 13.26 9.29 -6.66
CA VAL A 70 12.03 8.68 -7.18
C VAL A 70 12.18 8.31 -8.65
N THR A 71 11.76 7.11 -9.03
CA THR A 71 11.79 6.63 -10.41
C THR A 71 10.40 6.58 -11.05
N HIS A 72 9.34 6.44 -10.24
CA HIS A 72 7.96 6.31 -10.71
C HIS A 72 7.03 7.19 -9.88
N PHE A 73 6.14 7.89 -10.54
CA PHE A 73 5.09 8.71 -9.91
C PHE A 73 3.72 8.12 -10.22
N PHE A 74 3.05 7.63 -9.18
CA PHE A 74 1.73 7.03 -9.29
C PHE A 74 0.66 8.02 -8.84
N MET A 75 -0.22 8.39 -9.78
CA MET A 75 -1.26 9.39 -9.59
C MET A 75 -2.62 8.73 -9.38
N CYS A 76 -3.31 9.05 -8.29
CA CYS A 76 -4.64 8.52 -8.02
C CYS A 76 -5.71 9.34 -8.77
N PRO A 77 -6.42 8.77 -9.78
CA PRO A 77 -7.38 9.52 -10.58
C PRO A 77 -8.79 9.58 -9.98
N ASN A 78 -9.07 8.75 -8.97
CA ASN A 78 -10.43 8.56 -8.47
C ASN A 78 -10.53 8.22 -6.98
N GLY A 79 -11.66 8.59 -6.38
CA GLY A 79 -12.34 7.88 -5.30
C GLY A 79 -13.59 7.24 -5.88
N MET A 80 -14.80 7.48 -5.28
CA MET A 80 -16.07 7.17 -5.96
C MET A 80 -16.37 8.14 -7.12
N ARG A 81 -15.70 9.28 -7.16
CA ARG A 81 -15.78 10.31 -8.20
C ARG A 81 -14.40 10.51 -8.81
N ALA A 82 -14.36 10.90 -10.09
CA ALA A 82 -13.10 11.20 -10.78
C ALA A 82 -12.52 12.54 -10.38
N SER A 83 -11.21 12.62 -10.28
CA SER A 83 -10.46 13.85 -9.97
C SER A 83 -10.10 14.66 -11.22
N PHE A 84 -10.84 14.46 -12.30
CA PHE A 84 -10.74 15.15 -13.59
C PHE A 84 -12.09 15.14 -14.30
N GLU A 85 -12.21 15.83 -15.44
CA GLU A 85 -13.40 15.81 -16.29
C GLU A 85 -13.55 14.48 -17.00
N SER A 86 -14.07 13.48 -16.28
CA SER A 86 -14.32 12.14 -16.75
C SER A 86 -15.69 12.00 -17.39
N LYS A 87 -15.76 11.12 -18.42
CA LYS A 87 -17.03 10.67 -19.03
C LYS A 87 -17.51 9.36 -18.38
N ALA A 88 -16.60 8.56 -17.84
CA ALA A 88 -16.91 7.29 -17.21
C ALA A 88 -17.40 7.46 -15.77
N PHE A 89 -16.75 8.34 -15.01
CA PHE A 89 -17.08 8.63 -13.61
C PHE A 89 -17.59 10.05 -13.45
N GLU A 90 -18.46 10.27 -12.46
CA GLU A 90 -18.88 11.62 -12.07
C GLU A 90 -17.65 12.44 -11.63
N PRO A 91 -17.38 13.61 -12.25
CA PRO A 91 -16.29 14.48 -11.81
C PRO A 91 -16.53 15.03 -10.39
N ALA A 92 -15.47 15.12 -9.59
CA ALA A 92 -15.53 15.57 -8.19
C ALA A 92 -15.67 17.10 -8.06
N ARG A 93 -16.46 17.75 -8.93
CA ARG A 93 -16.73 19.19 -8.93
C ARG A 93 -17.77 19.59 -7.92
N CYS A 94 -17.72 20.85 -7.46
CA CYS A 94 -18.81 21.54 -6.79
C CYS A 94 -19.75 22.15 -7.85
N ALA A 95 -20.64 21.33 -8.44
CA ALA A 95 -21.65 21.89 -9.33
C ALA A 95 -22.61 22.80 -8.53
N PRO A 96 -22.92 24.04 -8.99
CA PRO A 96 -23.78 24.98 -8.26
C PRO A 96 -25.15 24.39 -7.91
N GLN A 97 -25.62 23.39 -8.66
CA GLN A 97 -26.91 22.73 -8.45
C GLN A 97 -26.84 21.56 -7.45
N ASP A 98 -25.66 21.21 -6.94
CA ASP A 98 -25.51 20.13 -5.96
C ASP A 98 -25.91 20.63 -4.56
N ARG A 99 -27.15 20.38 -4.16
CA ARG A 99 -27.69 20.75 -2.85
C ARG A 99 -26.87 20.23 -1.66
N ARG A 100 -26.05 19.19 -1.87
CA ARG A 100 -25.14 18.68 -0.84
C ARG A 100 -24.09 19.72 -0.43
N ILE A 101 -23.77 20.68 -1.31
CA ILE A 101 -22.82 21.77 -1.00
C ILE A 101 -23.34 22.62 0.15
N ASP A 102 -24.62 23.03 0.09
CA ASP A 102 -25.24 23.84 1.13
C ASP A 102 -25.36 23.08 2.45
N MET A 103 -25.71 21.77 2.37
CA MET A 103 -25.78 20.89 3.54
C MET A 103 -24.41 20.70 4.18
N VAL A 104 -23.36 20.48 3.38
CA VAL A 104 -21.97 20.36 3.85
C VAL A 104 -21.49 21.68 4.44
N ALA A 105 -21.80 22.81 3.83
CA ALA A 105 -21.47 24.13 4.37
C ALA A 105 -22.15 24.40 5.72
N ALA A 106 -23.41 23.99 5.89
CA ALA A 106 -24.14 24.09 7.15
C ALA A 106 -23.57 23.15 8.23
N LYS A 107 -23.30 21.86 7.89
CA LYS A 107 -22.68 20.89 8.79
C LYS A 107 -21.25 21.29 9.17
N ARG A 108 -20.49 21.95 8.29
CA ARG A 108 -19.12 22.43 8.56
C ARG A 108 -19.03 23.39 9.75
N LYS A 109 -20.09 24.11 10.07
CA LYS A 109 -20.16 24.99 11.26
C LYS A 109 -20.33 24.19 12.55
N ALA A 110 -20.87 22.96 12.47
CA ALA A 110 -21.21 22.12 13.62
C ALA A 110 -20.21 20.97 13.85
N GLU A 111 -19.48 20.51 12.82
CA GLU A 111 -18.61 19.34 12.91
C GLU A 111 -17.10 19.64 12.84
N THR A 112 -16.35 18.89 13.67
CA THR A 112 -14.88 18.94 13.76
C THR A 112 -14.18 17.98 12.79
N SER A 113 -14.91 17.15 12.03
CA SER A 113 -14.33 16.12 11.17
C SER A 113 -13.49 16.71 10.03
N LEU A 114 -12.21 16.36 10.03
CA LEU A 114 -11.24 16.80 9.02
C LEU A 114 -11.65 16.34 7.60
N ILE A 115 -12.24 15.15 7.48
CA ILE A 115 -12.66 14.56 6.19
C ILE A 115 -13.75 15.41 5.53
N TRP A 116 -14.71 15.92 6.29
CA TRP A 116 -15.75 16.83 5.79
C TRP A 116 -15.17 18.14 5.27
N LYS A 117 -14.26 18.74 6.05
CA LYS A 117 -13.58 19.99 5.65
C LYS A 117 -12.80 19.80 4.36
N ASN A 118 -12.11 18.67 4.25
CA ASN A 118 -11.29 18.35 3.09
C ASN A 118 -12.14 18.01 1.85
N SER A 119 -13.31 17.37 1.99
CA SER A 119 -14.15 17.01 0.84
C SER A 119 -14.64 18.24 0.07
N LEU A 120 -15.11 19.27 0.79
CA LEU A 120 -15.55 20.52 0.15
C LEU A 120 -14.39 21.27 -0.50
N HIS A 121 -13.24 21.33 0.19
CA HIS A 121 -12.05 22.01 -0.33
C HIS A 121 -11.55 21.35 -1.62
N ARG A 122 -11.50 20.02 -1.65
CA ARG A 122 -11.14 19.23 -2.86
C ARG A 122 -12.07 19.49 -4.02
N CYS A 123 -13.40 19.43 -3.78
CA CYS A 123 -14.38 19.72 -4.83
C CYS A 123 -14.21 21.15 -5.38
N SER A 124 -13.89 22.11 -4.50
CA SER A 124 -13.61 23.50 -4.91
C SER A 124 -12.32 23.59 -5.76
N SER A 125 -11.26 22.86 -5.39
CA SER A 125 -10.00 22.80 -6.16
C SER A 125 -10.24 22.23 -7.55
N PHE A 126 -11.04 21.15 -7.68
CA PHE A 126 -11.42 20.60 -8.99
C PHE A 126 -12.25 21.56 -9.81
N GLN A 127 -13.22 22.23 -9.18
CA GLN A 127 -14.03 23.24 -9.86
C GLN A 127 -13.16 24.36 -10.43
N LEU A 128 -12.17 24.81 -9.66
CA LEU A 128 -11.24 25.85 -10.09
C LEU A 128 -10.35 25.41 -11.26
N LEU A 129 -9.86 24.17 -11.23
CA LEU A 129 -9.08 23.61 -12.35
C LEU A 129 -9.94 23.50 -13.62
N TYR A 130 -11.18 23.03 -13.48
CA TYR A 130 -12.14 22.98 -14.58
C TYR A 130 -12.37 24.36 -15.21
N GLU A 131 -12.69 25.38 -14.39
CA GLU A 131 -12.91 26.75 -14.85
C GLU A 131 -11.69 27.38 -15.55
N ARG A 132 -10.49 26.97 -15.13
CA ARG A 132 -9.23 27.39 -15.74
C ARG A 132 -8.82 26.58 -16.96
N GLY A 133 -9.58 25.55 -17.32
CA GLY A 133 -9.25 24.65 -18.43
C GLY A 133 -7.93 23.88 -18.21
N ILE A 134 -7.65 23.50 -16.95
CA ILE A 134 -6.41 22.80 -16.57
C ILE A 134 -6.70 21.34 -16.30
N ASP A 135 -6.03 20.45 -17.03
CA ASP A 135 -6.00 19.02 -16.76
C ASP A 135 -4.70 18.68 -16.00
N ILE A 136 -4.84 18.47 -14.70
CA ILE A 136 -3.70 18.24 -13.80
C ILE A 136 -2.90 17.00 -14.18
N TYR A 137 -3.56 15.91 -14.63
CA TYR A 137 -2.87 14.67 -15.00
C TYR A 137 -2.06 14.83 -16.27
N ALA A 138 -2.57 15.58 -17.25
CA ALA A 138 -1.80 15.91 -18.45
C ALA A 138 -0.54 16.72 -18.11
N GLU A 139 -0.67 17.71 -17.19
CA GLU A 139 0.47 18.51 -16.74
C GLU A 139 1.50 17.67 -15.96
N TRP A 140 1.05 16.80 -15.07
CA TRP A 140 1.95 15.90 -14.31
C TRP A 140 2.66 14.89 -15.22
N ILE A 141 1.93 14.23 -16.12
CA ILE A 141 2.51 13.27 -17.08
C ILE A 141 3.59 13.95 -17.92
N GLY A 142 3.26 15.09 -18.53
CA GLY A 142 4.23 15.84 -19.34
C GLY A 142 5.47 16.24 -18.54
N ARG A 143 5.28 16.75 -17.29
CA ARG A 143 6.43 17.17 -16.48
C ARG A 143 7.25 16.00 -15.97
N CYS A 144 6.63 14.88 -15.60
CA CYS A 144 7.35 13.65 -15.22
C CYS A 144 8.26 13.16 -16.35
N ARG A 145 7.77 13.12 -17.60
CA ARG A 145 8.57 12.74 -18.77
C ARG A 145 9.78 13.67 -18.98
N GLU A 146 9.58 15.00 -18.86
CA GLU A 146 10.67 15.97 -18.95
C GLU A 146 11.74 15.76 -17.86
N LYS A 147 11.35 15.19 -16.72
CA LYS A 147 12.23 14.94 -15.58
C LYS A 147 12.77 13.49 -15.50
N GLY A 148 12.41 12.62 -16.43
CA GLY A 148 12.83 11.23 -16.44
C GLY A 148 12.19 10.38 -15.32
N VAL A 149 11.01 10.79 -14.82
CA VAL A 149 10.19 10.03 -13.88
C VAL A 149 9.04 9.37 -14.63
N SER A 150 8.85 8.08 -14.45
CA SER A 150 7.80 7.30 -15.11
C SER A 150 6.41 7.62 -14.54
N PRO A 151 5.46 8.18 -15.32
CA PRO A 151 4.13 8.54 -14.84
C PRO A 151 3.15 7.37 -14.98
N TRP A 152 2.48 7.01 -13.87
CA TRP A 152 1.48 5.95 -13.82
C TRP A 152 0.18 6.44 -13.20
N PHE A 153 -0.94 5.82 -13.59
CA PHE A 153 -2.16 5.93 -12.81
C PHE A 153 -2.23 4.83 -11.76
N SER A 154 -2.69 5.17 -10.54
CA SER A 154 -3.04 4.23 -9.48
C SER A 154 -4.54 4.34 -9.22
N MET A 155 -5.32 3.48 -9.87
CA MET A 155 -6.78 3.49 -9.78
C MET A 155 -7.24 2.78 -8.52
N ARG A 156 -8.00 3.47 -7.65
CA ARG A 156 -8.69 2.82 -6.53
C ARG A 156 -9.80 1.93 -7.04
N MET A 157 -9.71 0.65 -6.74
CA MET A 157 -10.69 -0.34 -7.19
C MET A 157 -11.98 -0.29 -6.39
N ASN A 158 -11.94 0.22 -5.16
CA ASN A 158 -13.10 0.59 -4.36
C ASN A 158 -12.79 1.81 -3.50
N ASP A 159 -13.83 2.56 -3.14
CA ASP A 159 -13.75 3.64 -2.16
C ASP A 159 -15.01 3.60 -1.28
N VAL A 160 -14.83 3.63 0.03
CA VAL A 160 -15.93 3.58 1.01
C VAL A 160 -15.78 4.62 2.11
N HIS A 161 -15.11 5.73 1.80
CA HIS A 161 -15.04 6.85 2.75
C HIS A 161 -16.43 7.37 3.11
N LEU A 162 -16.71 7.43 4.41
CA LEU A 162 -17.94 8.01 4.97
C LEU A 162 -19.24 7.43 4.38
N VAL A 163 -19.26 6.16 3.97
CA VAL A 163 -20.45 5.51 3.37
C VAL A 163 -21.69 5.57 4.25
N ASN A 164 -21.55 5.72 5.56
CA ASN A 164 -22.63 5.92 6.51
C ASN A 164 -23.20 7.36 6.53
N ASP A 165 -22.64 8.28 5.74
CA ASP A 165 -23.15 9.64 5.59
C ASP A 165 -23.58 9.90 4.13
N PRO A 166 -24.89 9.84 3.82
CA PRO A 166 -25.41 9.97 2.46
C PRO A 166 -25.15 11.36 1.83
N ASP A 167 -24.91 12.37 2.64
CA ASP A 167 -24.67 13.74 2.18
C ASP A 167 -23.20 14.01 1.83
N CYS A 168 -22.31 13.02 1.99
CA CYS A 168 -20.90 13.19 1.72
C CYS A 168 -20.61 13.47 0.24
N LEU A 169 -19.89 14.57 -0.03
CA LEU A 169 -19.51 14.99 -1.40
C LEU A 169 -18.55 14.03 -2.09
N LEU A 170 -17.95 13.09 -1.36
CA LEU A 170 -17.09 12.07 -1.96
C LEU A 170 -17.88 10.98 -2.70
N HIS A 171 -19.18 10.83 -2.39
CA HIS A 171 -20.03 9.82 -3.01
C HIS A 171 -20.50 10.27 -4.39
N SER A 172 -20.43 9.36 -5.37
CA SER A 172 -21.01 9.58 -6.69
C SER A 172 -22.53 9.39 -6.66
N ARG A 173 -23.24 10.11 -7.55
CA ARG A 173 -24.67 9.90 -7.75
C ARG A 173 -24.99 8.48 -8.22
N TRP A 174 -24.11 7.91 -9.02
CA TRP A 174 -24.22 6.51 -9.46
C TRP A 174 -24.24 5.55 -8.25
N TRP A 175 -23.28 5.66 -7.32
CA TRP A 175 -23.24 4.82 -6.12
C TRP A 175 -24.45 5.03 -5.20
N LEU A 176 -24.93 6.28 -5.06
CA LEU A 176 -26.11 6.60 -4.26
C LEU A 176 -27.39 6.05 -4.86
N ALA A 177 -27.51 6.06 -6.21
CA ALA A 177 -28.69 5.58 -6.93
C ALA A 177 -28.78 4.04 -7.00
N HIS A 178 -27.69 3.32 -6.76
CA HIS A 178 -27.59 1.87 -6.93
C HIS A 178 -27.15 1.14 -5.65
N PRO A 179 -27.96 1.16 -4.58
CA PRO A 179 -27.62 0.42 -3.36
C PRO A 179 -27.50 -1.08 -3.58
N GLU A 180 -28.18 -1.63 -4.59
CA GLU A 180 -28.12 -3.05 -5.00
C GLU A 180 -26.76 -3.47 -5.53
N PHE A 181 -25.88 -2.54 -5.91
CA PHE A 181 -24.52 -2.81 -6.39
C PHE A 181 -23.49 -2.99 -5.26
N ARG A 182 -23.93 -2.85 -4.01
CA ARG A 182 -23.08 -3.04 -2.84
C ARG A 182 -22.87 -4.52 -2.55
N ARG A 183 -21.76 -4.86 -1.95
CA ARG A 183 -21.41 -6.23 -1.54
C ARG A 183 -22.47 -6.89 -0.63
N ASP A 184 -23.02 -6.12 0.29
CA ASP A 184 -24.19 -6.49 1.10
C ASP A 184 -25.09 -5.27 1.30
N PRO A 185 -26.07 -5.07 0.41
CA PRO A 185 -26.96 -3.91 0.47
C PRO A 185 -27.92 -3.91 1.66
N LYS A 186 -28.10 -5.07 2.33
CA LYS A 186 -28.99 -5.21 3.50
C LYS A 186 -28.25 -4.99 4.82
N ALA A 187 -26.92 -5.04 4.82
CA ALA A 187 -26.13 -4.84 6.03
C ALA A 187 -26.08 -3.38 6.43
N ASP A 188 -26.15 -3.13 7.74
CA ASP A 188 -25.91 -1.83 8.34
C ASP A 188 -24.39 -1.61 8.47
N PRO A 189 -23.77 -0.63 7.76
CA PRO A 189 -22.33 -0.40 7.82
C PRO A 189 -21.85 0.05 9.20
N ALA A 190 -22.72 0.64 10.03
CA ALA A 190 -22.38 0.99 11.40
C ALA A 190 -22.17 -0.23 12.29
N LYS A 191 -22.84 -1.35 11.97
CA LYS A 191 -22.74 -2.62 12.71
C LYS A 191 -21.76 -3.59 12.08
N SER A 192 -21.81 -3.71 10.75
CA SER A 192 -21.05 -4.71 9.98
C SER A 192 -19.71 -4.19 9.46
N GLY A 193 -19.45 -2.90 9.65
CA GLY A 193 -18.28 -2.22 9.11
C GLY A 193 -18.53 -1.66 7.69
N TRP A 194 -17.83 -0.61 7.37
CA TRP A 194 -18.01 0.17 6.14
C TRP A 194 -17.75 -0.63 4.84
N GLY A 195 -16.95 -1.71 4.89
CA GLY A 195 -16.62 -2.54 3.71
C GLY A 195 -17.81 -3.27 3.09
N VAL A 196 -18.94 -3.45 3.81
CA VAL A 196 -20.14 -4.09 3.27
C VAL A 196 -20.82 -3.26 2.18
N TRP A 197 -20.59 -1.94 2.14
CA TRP A 197 -21.12 -1.03 1.14
C TRP A 197 -20.14 -0.68 0.02
N ALA A 198 -18.98 -1.33 -0.05
CA ALA A 198 -18.15 -1.35 -1.25
C ALA A 198 -18.93 -1.97 -2.42
N VAL A 199 -18.61 -1.61 -3.66
CA VAL A 199 -19.27 -2.19 -4.83
C VAL A 199 -18.76 -3.61 -5.11
N ASP A 200 -19.65 -4.50 -5.57
CA ASP A 200 -19.37 -5.91 -5.85
C ASP A 200 -19.05 -6.12 -7.34
N TYR A 201 -17.82 -6.49 -7.65
CA TYR A 201 -17.38 -6.76 -9.02
C TYR A 201 -18.03 -7.98 -9.68
N ALA A 202 -18.67 -8.86 -8.90
CA ALA A 202 -19.47 -9.96 -9.47
C ALA A 202 -20.74 -9.47 -10.19
N ILE A 203 -21.13 -8.20 -9.96
CA ILE A 203 -22.24 -7.55 -10.64
C ILE A 203 -21.75 -6.97 -11.97
N PRO A 204 -22.30 -7.39 -13.12
CA PRO A 204 -21.80 -6.97 -14.43
C PRO A 204 -21.79 -5.44 -14.66
N GLU A 205 -22.75 -4.72 -14.06
CA GLU A 205 -22.85 -3.26 -14.13
C GLU A 205 -21.67 -2.60 -13.42
N VAL A 206 -21.29 -3.10 -12.24
CA VAL A 206 -20.12 -2.64 -11.48
C VAL A 206 -18.83 -2.91 -12.26
N TYR A 207 -18.67 -4.14 -12.75
CA TYR A 207 -17.53 -4.53 -13.57
C TYR A 207 -17.32 -3.57 -14.76
N ARG A 208 -18.40 -3.34 -15.54
CA ARG A 208 -18.35 -2.44 -16.71
C ARG A 208 -18.08 -0.99 -16.33
N HIS A 209 -18.68 -0.50 -15.24
CA HIS A 209 -18.48 0.86 -14.77
C HIS A 209 -17.00 1.10 -14.38
N GLN A 210 -16.42 0.18 -13.62
CA GLN A 210 -15.02 0.28 -13.20
C GLN A 210 -14.06 0.17 -14.39
N LEU A 211 -14.34 -0.74 -15.33
CA LEU A 211 -13.50 -0.92 -16.53
C LEU A 211 -13.56 0.29 -17.47
N ALA A 212 -14.70 0.99 -17.53
CA ALA A 212 -14.84 2.19 -18.35
C ALA A 212 -13.88 3.32 -17.91
N LEU A 213 -13.59 3.44 -16.60
CA LEU A 213 -12.58 4.40 -16.15
C LEU A 213 -11.16 4.01 -16.59
N VAL A 214 -10.81 2.72 -16.52
CA VAL A 214 -9.53 2.21 -17.02
C VAL A 214 -9.38 2.56 -18.51
N GLU A 215 -10.42 2.27 -19.31
CA GLU A 215 -10.41 2.58 -20.73
C GLU A 215 -10.26 4.07 -21.01
N GLU A 216 -11.02 4.92 -20.31
CA GLU A 216 -10.92 6.39 -20.48
C GLU A 216 -9.52 6.91 -20.13
N LEU A 217 -8.92 6.46 -19.02
CA LEU A 217 -7.57 6.87 -18.63
C LEU A 217 -6.53 6.50 -19.69
N LEU A 218 -6.60 5.27 -20.20
CA LEU A 218 -5.68 4.75 -21.20
C LEU A 218 -5.94 5.29 -22.62
N GLU A 219 -7.14 5.77 -22.93
CA GLU A 219 -7.44 6.42 -24.21
C GLU A 219 -7.06 7.91 -24.23
N ARG A 220 -7.27 8.58 -23.10
CA ARG A 220 -7.11 10.02 -22.99
C ARG A 220 -5.67 10.46 -22.72
N TYR A 221 -4.94 9.69 -21.93
CA TYR A 221 -3.61 10.06 -21.47
C TYR A 221 -2.51 9.20 -22.08
N ASP A 222 -1.27 9.58 -21.76
CA ASP A 222 -0.03 8.92 -22.18
C ASP A 222 0.78 8.45 -20.96
N PRO A 223 0.23 7.51 -20.11
CA PRO A 223 0.96 6.97 -18.97
C PRO A 223 1.92 5.85 -19.40
N ASP A 224 2.97 5.62 -18.61
CA ASP A 224 3.83 4.44 -18.74
C ASP A 224 3.20 3.19 -18.13
N GLY A 225 2.15 3.36 -17.35
CA GLY A 225 1.41 2.23 -16.77
C GLY A 225 0.16 2.63 -16.00
N ILE A 226 -0.57 1.58 -15.61
CA ILE A 226 -1.76 1.67 -14.76
C ILE A 226 -1.69 0.60 -13.66
N GLU A 227 -1.94 1.00 -12.42
CA GLU A 227 -2.07 0.12 -11.27
C GLU A 227 -3.54 -0.05 -10.88
N ALA A 228 -3.95 -1.28 -10.71
CA ALA A 228 -5.18 -1.63 -10.01
C ALA A 228 -4.90 -1.71 -8.50
N ASP A 229 -5.29 -0.67 -7.76
CA ASP A 229 -5.11 -0.62 -6.30
C ASP A 229 -6.23 -1.36 -5.58
N TRP A 230 -6.04 -2.69 -5.38
CA TRP A 230 -6.98 -3.55 -4.65
C TRP A 230 -6.89 -3.37 -3.13
N MET A 231 -5.90 -2.60 -2.64
CA MET A 231 -5.64 -2.43 -1.21
C MET A 231 -6.12 -1.10 -0.65
N ARG A 232 -6.57 -0.14 -1.47
CA ARG A 232 -7.11 1.10 -0.88
C ARG A 232 -8.31 0.82 0.02
N PHE A 233 -9.20 -0.08 -0.40
CA PHE A 233 -10.26 -0.69 0.39
C PHE A 233 -10.43 -2.13 -0.09
N PRO A 234 -9.90 -3.14 0.61
CA PRO A 234 -9.76 -4.50 0.11
C PRO A 234 -11.07 -5.32 0.19
N TYR A 235 -12.16 -4.78 -0.36
CA TYR A 235 -13.51 -5.33 -0.34
C TYR A 235 -14.12 -5.22 -1.74
N HIS A 236 -14.09 -6.31 -2.52
CA HIS A 236 -14.40 -6.27 -3.96
C HIS A 236 -15.48 -7.24 -4.41
N LEU A 237 -15.80 -8.25 -3.61
CA LEU A 237 -16.69 -9.35 -3.97
C LEU A 237 -17.66 -9.63 -2.84
N THR A 238 -18.74 -10.36 -3.13
CA THR A 238 -19.76 -10.77 -2.16
C THR A 238 -19.11 -11.34 -0.89
N PRO A 239 -19.48 -10.87 0.32
CA PRO A 239 -18.89 -11.32 1.58
C PRO A 239 -18.98 -12.85 1.77
N GLY A 240 -17.85 -13.47 2.11
CA GLY A 240 -17.74 -14.91 2.30
C GLY A 240 -17.59 -15.73 1.03
N ARG A 241 -17.69 -15.12 -0.16
CA ARG A 241 -17.51 -15.78 -1.45
C ARG A 241 -16.29 -15.29 -2.23
N GLU A 242 -15.44 -14.48 -1.62
CA GLU A 242 -14.35 -13.80 -2.31
C GLU A 242 -13.40 -14.78 -3.02
N ARG A 243 -13.08 -15.90 -2.37
CA ARG A 243 -12.22 -16.94 -2.98
C ARG A 243 -12.91 -17.65 -4.15
N GLU A 244 -14.20 -17.97 -4.03
CA GLU A 244 -15.00 -18.59 -5.09
C GLU A 244 -15.12 -17.67 -6.30
N LEU A 245 -15.30 -16.36 -6.05
CA LEU A 245 -15.50 -15.34 -7.07
C LEU A 245 -14.18 -14.71 -7.58
N SER A 246 -13.03 -15.17 -7.12
CA SER A 246 -11.71 -14.65 -7.58
C SER A 246 -11.51 -14.69 -9.11
N PRO A 247 -12.12 -15.64 -9.88
CA PRO A 247 -12.07 -15.60 -11.34
C PRO A 247 -12.67 -14.33 -11.96
N VAL A 248 -13.57 -13.63 -11.25
CA VAL A 248 -14.13 -12.35 -11.71
C VAL A 248 -13.05 -11.29 -11.75
N LEU A 249 -12.25 -11.16 -10.67
CA LEU A 249 -11.13 -10.21 -10.62
C LEU A 249 -10.03 -10.58 -11.62
N THR A 250 -9.79 -11.88 -11.83
CA THR A 250 -8.85 -12.35 -12.86
C THR A 250 -9.32 -11.94 -14.26
N SER A 251 -10.63 -12.06 -14.54
CA SER A 251 -11.20 -11.59 -15.81
C SER A 251 -11.09 -10.08 -15.97
N PHE A 252 -11.28 -9.33 -14.88
CA PHE A 252 -11.08 -7.87 -14.89
C PHE A 252 -9.63 -7.52 -15.24
N MET A 253 -8.65 -8.20 -14.64
CA MET A 253 -7.23 -7.97 -14.93
C MET A 253 -6.86 -8.34 -16.37
N ARG A 254 -7.50 -9.37 -16.98
CA ARG A 254 -7.36 -9.67 -18.43
C ARG A 254 -7.83 -8.50 -19.29
N ASP A 255 -8.98 -7.91 -18.95
CA ASP A 255 -9.48 -6.75 -19.68
C ASP A 255 -8.59 -5.51 -19.49
N VAL A 256 -8.07 -5.26 -18.26
CA VAL A 256 -7.08 -4.19 -18.02
C VAL A 256 -5.84 -4.41 -18.88
N ARG A 257 -5.30 -5.63 -18.93
CA ARG A 257 -4.13 -5.96 -19.78
C ARG A 257 -4.40 -5.70 -21.24
N ARG A 258 -5.54 -6.15 -21.75
CA ARG A 258 -5.95 -5.92 -23.15
C ARG A 258 -6.06 -4.42 -23.48
N LEU A 259 -6.60 -3.61 -22.57
CA LEU A 259 -6.68 -2.15 -22.74
C LEU A 259 -5.30 -1.50 -22.70
N ALA A 260 -4.40 -1.94 -21.81
CA ALA A 260 -3.04 -1.46 -21.75
C ALA A 260 -2.25 -1.81 -23.03
N ASP A 261 -2.42 -3.01 -23.57
CA ASP A 261 -1.78 -3.42 -24.84
C ASP A 261 -2.33 -2.62 -26.03
N LYS A 262 -3.64 -2.29 -26.04
CA LYS A 262 -4.25 -1.39 -27.03
C LYS A 262 -3.64 0.01 -26.94
N ALA A 263 -3.47 0.54 -25.71
CA ALA A 263 -2.86 1.84 -25.47
C ALA A 263 -1.38 1.87 -25.89
N ALA A 264 -0.61 0.82 -25.55
CA ALA A 264 0.78 0.70 -25.94
C ALA A 264 0.98 0.75 -27.47
N LYS A 265 0.13 0.06 -28.22
CA LYS A 265 0.12 0.13 -29.71
C LYS A 265 -0.17 1.54 -30.23
N ARG A 266 -1.10 2.25 -29.60
CA ARG A 266 -1.46 3.63 -29.97
C ARG A 266 -0.34 4.63 -29.64
N LEU A 267 0.29 4.46 -28.49
CA LEU A 267 1.29 5.40 -27.95
C LEU A 267 2.71 5.14 -28.50
N GLY A 268 2.98 3.93 -28.96
CA GLY A 268 4.30 3.56 -29.49
C GLY A 268 5.34 3.23 -28.42
N HIS A 269 4.91 3.04 -27.17
CA HIS A 269 5.76 2.59 -26.05
C HIS A 269 4.99 1.64 -25.12
N PRO A 270 5.68 0.86 -24.27
CA PRO A 270 5.01 -0.03 -23.32
C PRO A 270 4.09 0.72 -22.35
N VAL A 271 2.89 0.19 -22.12
CA VAL A 271 2.00 0.57 -21.02
C VAL A 271 1.88 -0.62 -20.08
N ARG A 272 2.54 -0.53 -18.94
CA ARG A 272 2.64 -1.63 -17.99
C ARG A 272 1.41 -1.70 -17.07
N VAL A 273 1.15 -2.89 -16.53
CA VAL A 273 0.05 -3.11 -15.57
C VAL A 273 0.62 -3.46 -14.20
N GLY A 274 0.23 -2.70 -13.20
CA GLY A 274 0.53 -2.96 -11.79
C GLY A 274 -0.70 -3.45 -11.02
N ALA A 275 -0.46 -4.13 -9.91
CA ALA A 275 -1.49 -4.47 -8.94
C ALA A 275 -0.96 -4.28 -7.52
N ARG A 276 -1.69 -3.55 -6.66
CA ARG A 276 -1.41 -3.46 -5.23
C ARG A 276 -2.34 -4.39 -4.46
N VAL A 277 -1.74 -5.30 -3.67
CA VAL A 277 -2.43 -6.40 -3.00
C VAL A 277 -1.99 -6.56 -1.54
N ALA A 278 -2.63 -7.47 -0.80
CA ALA A 278 -2.36 -7.69 0.61
C ALA A 278 -0.92 -8.17 0.88
N ALA A 279 -0.47 -8.02 2.13
CA ALA A 279 0.89 -8.32 2.56
C ALA A 279 1.30 -9.79 2.38
N THR A 280 0.35 -10.72 2.33
CA THR A 280 0.63 -12.15 2.12
C THR A 280 -0.18 -12.74 0.97
N PRO A 281 0.34 -13.80 0.30
CA PRO A 281 -0.40 -14.50 -0.74
C PRO A 281 -1.78 -15.00 -0.28
N GLU A 282 -1.85 -15.53 0.94
CA GLU A 282 -3.08 -16.06 1.54
C GLU A 282 -4.12 -14.96 1.75
N LEU A 283 -3.71 -13.80 2.27
CA LEU A 283 -4.59 -12.63 2.45
C LEU A 283 -5.06 -12.08 1.10
N SER A 284 -4.19 -12.07 0.10
CA SER A 284 -4.54 -11.62 -1.26
C SER A 284 -5.63 -12.52 -1.84
N LEU A 285 -5.49 -13.84 -1.73
CA LEU A 285 -6.51 -14.77 -2.20
C LEU A 285 -7.80 -14.70 -1.37
N MET A 286 -7.72 -14.39 -0.07
CA MET A 286 -8.91 -14.21 0.78
C MET A 286 -9.76 -13.00 0.37
N ILE A 287 -9.18 -11.98 -0.24
CA ILE A 287 -9.91 -10.82 -0.79
C ILE A 287 -10.25 -10.98 -2.28
N GLY A 288 -10.02 -12.17 -2.86
CA GLY A 288 -10.32 -12.51 -4.25
C GLY A 288 -9.19 -12.24 -5.25
N CYS A 289 -8.02 -11.79 -4.81
CA CYS A 289 -6.88 -11.48 -5.68
C CYS A 289 -6.01 -12.74 -5.88
N ASP A 290 -6.25 -13.47 -6.97
CA ASP A 290 -5.41 -14.61 -7.39
C ASP A 290 -4.19 -14.13 -8.19
N VAL A 291 -3.21 -13.59 -7.45
CA VAL A 291 -2.02 -12.95 -8.02
C VAL A 291 -1.13 -13.94 -8.78
N GLU A 292 -1.07 -15.19 -8.33
CA GLU A 292 -0.29 -16.23 -9.02
C GLU A 292 -0.89 -16.53 -10.41
N ALA A 293 -2.22 -16.54 -10.53
CA ALA A 293 -2.89 -16.65 -11.83
C ALA A 293 -2.59 -15.41 -12.70
N TRP A 294 -2.65 -14.20 -12.13
CA TRP A 294 -2.34 -12.98 -12.87
C TRP A 294 -0.92 -12.95 -13.40
N ALA A 295 0.06 -13.37 -12.59
CA ALA A 295 1.45 -13.48 -13.02
C ALA A 295 1.64 -14.54 -14.11
N ARG A 296 1.05 -15.73 -13.93
CA ARG A 296 1.15 -16.85 -14.88
C ARG A 296 0.57 -16.53 -16.25
N GLU A 297 -0.51 -15.75 -16.27
CA GLU A 297 -1.16 -15.31 -17.50
C GLU A 297 -0.51 -14.04 -18.10
N GLY A 298 0.51 -13.47 -17.48
CA GLY A 298 1.18 -12.25 -17.94
C GLY A 298 0.30 -11.00 -17.84
N LEU A 299 -0.64 -10.96 -16.88
CA LEU A 299 -1.58 -9.85 -16.73
C LEU A 299 -0.98 -8.66 -15.99
N ILE A 300 0.09 -8.89 -15.22
CA ILE A 300 0.77 -7.86 -14.42
C ILE A 300 2.27 -7.84 -14.71
N ASP A 301 2.86 -6.65 -14.67
CA ASP A 301 4.29 -6.38 -14.79
C ASP A 301 4.88 -6.00 -13.43
N LEU A 302 4.06 -5.41 -12.54
CA LEU A 302 4.44 -4.95 -11.20
C LEU A 302 3.46 -5.47 -10.16
N LEU A 303 3.99 -6.09 -9.11
CA LEU A 303 3.24 -6.47 -7.92
C LEU A 303 3.69 -5.63 -6.73
N VAL A 304 2.76 -4.91 -6.12
CA VAL A 304 2.97 -4.14 -4.90
C VAL A 304 2.29 -4.86 -3.73
N VAL A 305 3.04 -5.22 -2.70
CA VAL A 305 2.53 -5.98 -1.56
C VAL A 305 2.63 -5.17 -0.27
N GLY A 306 1.54 -5.09 0.50
CA GLY A 306 1.54 -4.31 1.73
C GLY A 306 0.25 -4.39 2.53
N ASN A 307 0.24 -3.71 3.68
CA ASN A 307 -0.93 -3.64 4.53
C ASN A 307 -1.98 -2.65 4.00
N PHE A 308 -3.21 -2.88 4.43
CA PHE A 308 -4.26 -1.86 4.41
C PHE A 308 -4.14 -0.99 5.68
N GLY A 309 -4.33 0.32 5.50
CA GLY A 309 -4.28 1.28 6.62
C GLY A 309 -2.85 1.69 7.03
N PRO A 310 -2.75 2.54 8.04
CA PRO A 310 -1.51 3.25 8.40
C PRO A 310 -0.57 2.37 9.23
N CYS A 311 -0.27 1.17 8.78
CA CYS A 311 0.65 0.24 9.43
C CYS A 311 1.67 -0.28 8.44
N VAL A 312 2.95 -0.07 8.72
CA VAL A 312 4.04 -0.64 7.93
C VAL A 312 4.38 -2.04 8.46
N ASP A 313 4.25 -3.05 7.60
CA ASP A 313 4.60 -4.42 7.95
C ASP A 313 6.08 -4.71 7.64
N PHE A 314 6.86 -4.91 8.69
CA PHE A 314 8.27 -5.34 8.57
C PHE A 314 8.39 -6.85 8.34
N ASN A 315 7.32 -7.62 8.61
CA ASN A 315 7.32 -9.08 8.53
C ASN A 315 6.63 -9.61 7.27
N ILE A 316 6.48 -8.79 6.21
CA ILE A 316 5.98 -9.27 4.92
C ILE A 316 6.78 -10.53 4.53
N PRO A 317 6.13 -11.67 4.19
CA PRO A 317 6.84 -12.90 3.78
C PRO A 317 7.37 -12.76 2.35
N PHE A 318 8.35 -11.85 2.17
CA PHE A 318 8.76 -11.39 0.85
C PHE A 318 9.45 -12.48 0.04
N ALA A 319 10.26 -13.32 0.68
CA ALA A 319 10.87 -14.49 0.05
C ALA A 319 9.83 -15.47 -0.52
N ASP A 320 8.67 -15.65 0.17
CA ASP A 320 7.57 -16.49 -0.34
C ASP A 320 6.89 -15.84 -1.56
N TRP A 321 6.66 -14.53 -1.53
CA TRP A 321 6.18 -13.79 -2.70
C TRP A 321 7.11 -13.95 -3.90
N ARG A 322 8.43 -13.74 -3.71
CA ARG A 322 9.42 -13.89 -4.80
C ARG A 322 9.45 -15.31 -5.37
N ARG A 323 9.36 -16.30 -4.50
CA ARG A 323 9.32 -17.71 -4.91
C ARG A 323 8.08 -18.03 -5.75
N ARG A 324 6.88 -17.63 -5.29
CA ARG A 324 5.60 -17.92 -5.97
C ARG A 324 5.49 -17.16 -7.29
N ILE A 325 5.75 -15.87 -7.25
CA ILE A 325 5.65 -15.02 -8.45
C ILE A 325 6.75 -15.37 -9.45
N GLY A 326 8.00 -15.60 -9.00
CA GLY A 326 9.09 -16.02 -9.88
C GLY A 326 8.84 -17.38 -10.55
N ALA A 327 8.18 -18.31 -9.86
CA ALA A 327 7.76 -19.58 -10.45
C ALA A 327 6.63 -19.41 -11.49
N ALA A 328 5.74 -18.44 -11.29
CA ALA A 328 4.63 -18.13 -12.21
C ALA A 328 5.11 -17.31 -13.42
N ASN A 329 5.88 -16.24 -13.17
CA ASN A 329 6.46 -15.36 -14.19
C ASN A 329 7.65 -14.58 -13.60
N PRO A 330 8.91 -14.90 -13.96
CA PRO A 330 10.10 -14.26 -13.42
C PRO A 330 10.26 -12.77 -13.85
N SER A 331 9.56 -12.32 -14.87
CA SER A 331 9.62 -10.93 -15.36
C SER A 331 8.85 -9.95 -14.47
N VAL A 332 7.94 -10.42 -13.62
CA VAL A 332 7.15 -9.58 -12.74
C VAL A 332 8.04 -9.02 -11.62
N ARG A 333 8.06 -7.68 -11.51
CA ARG A 333 8.71 -7.00 -10.39
C ARG A 333 7.84 -7.07 -9.15
N VAL A 334 8.45 -7.35 -8.00
CA VAL A 334 7.74 -7.41 -6.72
C VAL A 334 8.36 -6.40 -5.76
N ILE A 335 7.55 -5.47 -5.26
CA ILE A 335 7.99 -4.42 -4.34
C ILE A 335 7.09 -4.33 -3.11
N PRO A 336 7.64 -4.07 -1.92
CA PRO A 336 6.85 -3.83 -0.72
C PRO A 336 6.32 -2.40 -0.67
N SER A 337 5.17 -2.21 0.02
CA SER A 337 4.54 -0.91 0.26
C SER A 337 4.70 -0.48 1.72
N ALA A 338 5.13 0.76 1.93
CA ALA A 338 5.10 1.45 3.22
C ALA A 338 4.09 2.59 3.20
N ASP A 339 3.24 2.69 4.23
CA ASP A 339 2.32 3.81 4.43
C ASP A 339 2.92 4.79 5.46
N ASP A 340 3.15 6.05 5.05
CA ASP A 340 3.80 7.07 5.89
C ASP A 340 2.92 7.62 7.02
N LEU A 341 1.63 7.24 7.08
CA LEU A 341 0.74 7.68 8.16
C LEU A 341 1.14 7.16 9.54
N GLY A 342 2.20 6.37 9.62
CA GLY A 342 2.94 6.02 10.84
C GLY A 342 2.88 4.55 11.21
N LEU A 343 3.76 4.20 12.15
CA LEU A 343 3.78 2.88 12.77
C LEU A 343 2.70 2.80 13.84
N LEU A 344 1.72 1.92 13.65
CA LEU A 344 0.74 1.56 14.68
C LEU A 344 1.27 0.38 15.48
N GLN A 345 1.47 0.59 16.78
CA GLN A 345 1.93 -0.44 17.69
C GLN A 345 1.09 -0.39 18.96
N GLY A 346 0.30 -1.42 19.24
CA GLY A 346 -0.42 -1.56 20.49
C GLY A 346 -1.19 -0.33 20.98
N GLY A 347 -1.67 0.53 20.07
CA GLY A 347 -2.33 1.81 20.38
C GLY A 347 -1.39 3.01 20.48
N CYS A 348 -0.09 2.85 20.18
CA CYS A 348 0.86 3.94 20.03
C CYS A 348 1.11 4.22 18.55
N LYS A 349 1.12 5.49 18.17
CA LYS A 349 1.44 5.94 16.81
C LYS A 349 2.70 6.79 16.85
N ARG A 350 3.62 6.57 15.93
CA ARG A 350 4.72 7.47 15.60
C ARG A 350 4.97 7.47 14.11
N ASN A 351 5.53 8.54 13.60
CA ASN A 351 5.97 8.57 12.21
C ASN A 351 7.22 7.69 12.03
N MET A 352 7.42 7.18 10.83
CA MET A 352 8.66 6.53 10.47
C MET A 352 9.79 7.56 10.35
N GLU A 353 10.94 7.21 10.94
CA GLU A 353 12.18 7.92 10.80
C GLU A 353 13.05 7.25 9.73
N ILE A 354 14.13 7.89 9.30
CA ILE A 354 15.00 7.35 8.24
C ILE A 354 15.58 5.96 8.62
N GLU A 355 15.83 5.73 9.91
CA GLU A 355 16.31 4.45 10.42
C GLU A 355 15.27 3.33 10.25
N ASP A 356 13.98 3.65 10.38
CA ASP A 356 12.88 2.70 10.16
C ASP A 356 12.79 2.31 8.68
N TYR A 357 12.84 3.29 7.77
CA TYR A 357 12.86 3.02 6.34
C TYR A 357 14.07 2.20 5.91
N ARG A 358 15.25 2.50 6.46
CA ARG A 358 16.47 1.73 6.20
C ARG A 358 16.34 0.29 6.66
N GLY A 359 15.87 0.07 7.89
CA GLY A 359 15.67 -1.29 8.43
C GLY A 359 14.60 -2.06 7.65
N TRP A 360 13.48 -1.43 7.35
CA TRP A 360 12.40 -2.02 6.56
C TRP A 360 12.87 -2.45 5.17
N MET A 361 13.49 -1.53 4.43
CA MET A 361 13.93 -1.82 3.06
C MET A 361 15.09 -2.81 3.02
N GLU A 362 16.04 -2.69 3.94
CA GLU A 362 17.19 -3.61 4.01
C GLU A 362 16.74 -5.06 4.28
N ALA A 363 15.79 -5.26 5.20
CA ALA A 363 15.25 -6.58 5.51
C ALA A 363 14.53 -7.20 4.30
N LEU A 364 13.79 -6.40 3.53
CA LEU A 364 13.03 -6.88 2.38
C LEU A 364 13.90 -7.01 1.12
N ALA A 365 14.90 -6.15 0.95
CA ALA A 365 15.90 -6.28 -0.11
C ALA A 365 16.73 -7.55 0.04
N ALA A 366 17.05 -7.96 1.28
CA ALA A 366 17.72 -9.23 1.57
C ALA A 366 16.89 -10.46 1.15
N GLU A 367 15.58 -10.32 1.04
CA GLU A 367 14.65 -11.33 0.53
C GLU A 367 14.31 -11.13 -0.97
N GLY A 368 14.95 -10.20 -1.67
CA GLY A 368 14.85 -10.02 -3.12
C GLY A 368 13.81 -9.01 -3.57
N ALA A 369 13.53 -7.95 -2.78
CA ALA A 369 12.67 -6.85 -3.23
C ALA A 369 13.32 -6.08 -4.39
N ASP A 370 12.54 -5.84 -5.46
CA ASP A 370 12.99 -5.12 -6.66
C ASP A 370 12.95 -3.58 -6.48
N GLY A 371 12.45 -3.11 -5.34
CA GLY A 371 12.28 -1.68 -5.06
C GLY A 371 11.39 -1.43 -3.86
N ALA A 372 10.76 -0.25 -3.80
CA ALA A 372 9.84 0.13 -2.74
C ALA A 372 8.70 1.01 -3.28
N TYR A 373 7.55 0.93 -2.61
CA TYR A 373 6.38 1.75 -2.88
C TYR A 373 6.05 2.60 -1.65
N LEU A 374 6.09 3.91 -1.82
CA LEU A 374 5.82 4.89 -0.77
C LEU A 374 4.38 5.38 -0.91
N PHE A 375 3.48 4.81 -0.12
CA PHE A 375 2.07 5.17 -0.08
C PHE A 375 1.81 6.27 0.95
N ASN A 376 1.03 7.29 0.59
CA ASN A 376 0.79 8.47 1.45
C ASN A 376 2.09 9.14 1.95
N PHE A 377 3.13 9.10 1.13
CA PHE A 377 4.46 9.64 1.47
C PHE A 377 4.54 11.13 1.19
N PHE A 378 3.66 11.89 1.81
CA PHE A 378 3.63 13.33 1.73
C PHE A 378 3.58 13.94 3.13
N SER A 379 4.30 15.02 3.34
CA SER A 379 4.24 15.75 4.59
C SER A 379 2.81 16.23 4.84
N ALA A 380 2.29 15.99 6.04
CA ALA A 380 0.98 16.51 6.47
C ALA A 380 0.89 18.05 6.41
N LYS A 381 2.04 18.72 6.23
CA LYS A 381 2.16 20.15 5.99
C LYS A 381 2.95 20.38 4.71
N PRO A 382 2.35 20.99 3.67
CA PRO A 382 2.96 21.17 2.35
C PRO A 382 4.32 21.89 2.34
N LEU A 383 4.74 22.49 3.44
CA LEU A 383 5.95 23.30 3.57
C LEU A 383 6.93 22.79 4.63
N GLN A 384 6.64 21.68 5.31
CA GLN A 384 7.55 21.08 6.30
C GLN A 384 7.94 19.68 5.87
N LYS A 385 8.84 19.59 4.88
CA LYS A 385 9.53 18.33 4.57
C LYS A 385 10.27 17.89 5.83
N SER A 386 9.97 16.70 6.35
CA SER A 386 10.82 16.12 7.36
C SER A 386 12.18 15.80 6.73
N SER A 387 13.25 15.80 7.55
CA SER A 387 14.57 15.38 7.07
C SER A 387 14.55 13.97 6.46
N THR A 388 13.66 13.10 6.93
CA THR A 388 13.43 11.75 6.39
C THR A 388 12.88 11.80 4.97
N HIS A 389 11.81 12.57 4.71
CA HIS A 389 11.23 12.70 3.37
C HIS A 389 12.26 13.27 2.39
N ASP A 390 12.93 14.35 2.75
CA ASP A 390 13.93 14.98 1.89
C ASP A 390 15.10 14.04 1.56
N GLN A 391 15.59 13.27 2.53
CA GLN A 391 16.63 12.28 2.29
C GLN A 391 16.19 11.20 1.31
N ILE A 392 14.97 10.63 1.47
CA ILE A 392 14.46 9.56 0.60
C ILE A 392 14.19 10.09 -0.81
N LEU A 393 13.55 11.24 -0.93
CA LEU A 393 13.21 11.83 -2.24
C LEU A 393 14.47 12.21 -3.06
N ARG A 394 15.56 12.61 -2.40
CA ARG A 394 16.82 12.98 -3.08
C ARG A 394 17.74 11.79 -3.33
N ASN A 395 17.87 10.89 -2.36
CA ASN A 395 18.89 9.84 -2.39
C ASN A 395 18.32 8.45 -2.75
N GLY A 396 17.00 8.33 -2.82
CA GLY A 396 16.34 7.04 -2.93
C GLY A 396 16.30 6.27 -1.61
N LEU A 397 15.86 5.02 -1.70
CA LEU A 397 15.73 4.12 -0.54
C LEU A 397 16.30 2.73 -0.83
N CYS A 398 16.46 2.37 -2.10
CA CYS A 398 16.71 1.00 -2.52
C CYS A 398 18.15 0.74 -3.00
N ASN A 399 19.05 1.67 -2.78
CA ASN A 399 20.47 1.53 -3.14
C ASN A 399 21.35 1.40 -1.88
N ALA A 400 22.54 0.82 -2.02
CA ALA A 400 23.44 0.53 -0.91
C ALA A 400 23.74 1.79 -0.06
N LYS A 401 24.00 2.94 -0.70
CA LYS A 401 24.30 4.21 -0.02
C LYS A 401 23.11 4.71 0.82
N ALA A 402 21.89 4.61 0.32
CA ALA A 402 20.68 5.01 1.06
C ALA A 402 20.46 4.16 2.31
N LEU A 403 20.89 2.89 2.28
CA LEU A 403 20.76 1.94 3.38
C LEU A 403 21.90 2.00 4.40
N GLU A 404 22.92 2.85 4.17
CA GLU A 404 24.01 3.04 5.13
C GLU A 404 23.54 3.73 6.40
N GLY A 405 24.19 3.38 7.53
CA GLY A 405 23.97 3.97 8.84
C GLY A 405 23.06 3.15 9.76
N LYS A 406 22.50 3.83 10.75
CA LYS A 406 21.63 3.22 11.75
C LYS A 406 20.35 2.68 11.11
N ARG A 407 19.93 1.49 11.53
CA ARG A 407 18.73 0.78 11.08
C ARG A 407 17.85 0.43 12.26
N ARG A 408 16.55 0.58 12.11
CA ARG A 408 15.57 0.17 13.12
C ARG A 408 14.56 -0.78 12.49
N TYR A 409 14.39 -1.93 13.11
CA TYR A 409 13.44 -2.97 12.73
C TYR A 409 12.36 -3.05 13.79
N VAL A 410 11.14 -3.25 13.38
CA VAL A 410 9.98 -3.15 14.27
C VAL A 410 9.20 -4.46 14.24
N ALA A 411 8.85 -4.97 15.42
CA ALA A 411 7.87 -6.02 15.52
C ALA A 411 6.52 -5.47 15.12
N THR A 412 5.94 -5.98 14.06
CA THR A 412 4.75 -5.41 13.44
C THR A 412 3.48 -6.14 13.77
N TYR A 413 2.44 -5.49 13.45
CA TYR A 413 1.06 -5.85 13.56
C TYR A 413 0.44 -5.75 12.15
N ARG A 414 -0.19 -6.83 11.69
CA ARG A 414 -0.79 -6.90 10.36
C ARG A 414 -2.29 -6.69 10.45
N ASP A 415 -2.80 -5.62 9.81
CA ASP A 415 -4.20 -5.19 9.89
C ASP A 415 -4.98 -5.30 8.57
N SER A 416 -4.36 -5.80 7.51
CA SER A 416 -4.99 -5.89 6.19
C SER A 416 -5.87 -7.12 5.98
N ALA A 417 -6.08 -7.91 7.04
CA ALA A 417 -6.87 -9.11 6.93
C ALA A 417 -8.38 -8.80 6.92
N PRO A 418 -9.19 -9.53 6.14
CA PRO A 418 -10.63 -9.53 6.29
C PRO A 418 -11.05 -9.78 7.74
N ARG A 419 -12.21 -9.25 8.14
CA ARG A 419 -12.70 -9.36 9.52
C ARG A 419 -12.78 -10.80 10.00
N GLU A 420 -13.07 -11.71 9.09
CA GLU A 420 -13.23 -13.15 9.27
C GLU A 420 -11.89 -13.90 9.38
N ALA A 421 -10.78 -13.27 9.03
CA ALA A 421 -9.46 -13.91 9.09
C ALA A 421 -9.09 -14.26 10.53
N SER A 422 -8.45 -15.42 10.70
CA SER A 422 -7.99 -15.88 12.02
C SER A 422 -6.94 -14.94 12.62
N ARG A 423 -6.74 -15.02 13.93
CA ARG A 423 -5.74 -14.21 14.62
C ARG A 423 -4.32 -14.49 14.15
N GLU A 424 -4.04 -15.74 13.79
CA GLU A 424 -2.74 -16.19 13.28
C GLU A 424 -2.41 -15.49 11.95
N VAL A 425 -3.40 -15.36 11.07
CA VAL A 425 -3.26 -14.65 9.78
C VAL A 425 -3.08 -13.14 10.00
N LYS A 426 -3.76 -12.58 11.01
CA LYS A 426 -3.64 -11.17 11.39
C LYS A 426 -2.32 -10.83 12.08
N GLU A 427 -1.63 -11.82 12.61
CA GLU A 427 -0.31 -11.67 13.25
C GLU A 427 -0.22 -10.55 14.31
N TYR A 428 -1.22 -10.48 15.21
CA TYR A 428 -1.20 -9.50 16.30
C TYR A 428 -0.14 -9.85 17.34
N GLN A 429 0.92 -9.05 17.43
CA GLN A 429 1.94 -9.19 18.46
C GLN A 429 1.67 -8.29 19.68
N PHE A 430 0.88 -7.23 19.51
CA PHE A 430 0.61 -6.24 20.56
C PHE A 430 -0.90 -5.96 20.71
N PRO A 431 -1.36 -5.50 21.90
CA PRO A 431 -0.61 -5.42 23.17
C PRO A 431 -0.33 -6.82 23.77
N ALA A 432 0.76 -6.98 24.52
CA ALA A 432 1.14 -8.23 25.13
C ALA A 432 1.42 -8.06 26.63
N THR A 433 0.60 -8.68 27.48
CA THR A 433 0.77 -8.67 28.93
C THR A 433 1.79 -9.74 29.32
N LEU A 434 2.71 -9.39 30.24
CA LEU A 434 3.83 -10.24 30.66
C LEU A 434 3.49 -11.17 31.84
N ASP A 435 2.26 -11.70 31.89
CA ASP A 435 1.81 -12.75 32.79
C ASP A 435 2.55 -14.08 32.58
N LYS A 436 3.12 -14.27 31.40
CA LYS A 436 3.99 -15.36 30.96
C LYS A 436 5.06 -14.84 30.02
N VAL A 437 6.00 -15.68 29.62
CA VAL A 437 6.97 -15.34 28.58
C VAL A 437 6.24 -14.97 27.30
N ARG A 438 6.57 -13.82 26.73
CA ARG A 438 6.11 -13.36 25.41
C ARG A 438 7.29 -13.27 24.47
N THR A 439 7.08 -13.71 23.23
CA THR A 439 8.10 -13.64 22.19
C THR A 439 7.62 -12.77 21.05
N PHE A 440 8.39 -11.74 20.73
CA PHE A 440 8.16 -10.83 19.61
C PHE A 440 9.08 -11.22 18.46
N ARG A 441 8.52 -11.26 17.25
CA ARG A 441 9.25 -11.59 16.02
C ARG A 441 9.60 -10.32 15.27
N ILE A 442 10.88 -10.15 14.97
CA ILE A 442 11.39 -8.99 14.23
C ILE A 442 12.24 -9.50 13.07
N LYS A 443 11.88 -9.12 11.85
CA LYS A 443 12.67 -9.43 10.66
C LYS A 443 13.83 -8.46 10.54
N VAL A 444 15.02 -9.01 10.33
CA VAL A 444 16.27 -8.28 10.07
C VAL A 444 16.85 -8.82 8.77
N GLY A 445 17.44 -7.99 7.93
CA GLY A 445 18.15 -8.44 6.76
C GLY A 445 19.54 -8.98 7.10
N ASN A 446 20.57 -8.43 6.48
CA ASN A 446 21.95 -8.86 6.74
C ASN A 446 22.58 -8.06 7.89
N PRO A 447 22.96 -8.71 9.02
CA PRO A 447 23.70 -8.03 10.08
C PRO A 447 25.01 -7.44 9.57
N PRO A 448 25.45 -6.28 10.05
CA PRO A 448 26.75 -5.73 9.69
C PRO A 448 27.89 -6.56 10.33
N ALA A 449 29.10 -6.47 9.75
CA ALA A 449 30.28 -7.18 10.29
C ALA A 449 30.68 -6.68 11.70
N ALA A 450 30.40 -5.40 12.02
CA ALA A 450 30.63 -4.80 13.34
C ALA A 450 29.56 -3.75 13.64
N GLY A 451 29.14 -3.65 14.91
CA GLY A 451 28.08 -2.72 15.29
C GLY A 451 27.56 -2.95 16.71
N LYS A 452 26.62 -2.08 17.10
CA LYS A 452 25.88 -2.19 18.36
C LYS A 452 24.46 -2.64 18.08
N VAL A 453 23.94 -3.51 18.93
CA VAL A 453 22.56 -4.01 18.86
C VAL A 453 21.84 -3.61 20.15
N SER A 454 20.65 -3.02 20.01
CA SER A 454 19.78 -2.77 21.14
C SER A 454 18.32 -3.09 20.81
N VAL A 455 17.60 -3.56 21.84
CA VAL A 455 16.14 -3.78 21.77
C VAL A 455 15.46 -2.80 22.71
N SER A 456 14.43 -2.13 22.21
CA SER A 456 13.58 -1.22 22.96
C SER A 456 12.19 -1.82 23.13
N LEU A 457 11.77 -2.04 24.36
CA LEU A 457 10.43 -2.50 24.73
C LEU A 457 9.65 -1.32 25.29
N VAL A 458 8.54 -0.97 24.65
CA VAL A 458 7.66 0.14 25.06
C VAL A 458 6.50 -0.39 25.88
N PHE A 459 6.27 0.21 27.05
CA PHE A 459 5.24 -0.23 27.99
C PHE A 459 4.04 0.71 28.00
N ARG A 460 2.86 0.15 28.27
CA ARG A 460 1.62 0.92 28.35
C ARG A 460 1.63 1.87 29.57
N ASP A 461 1.81 1.32 30.76
CA ASP A 461 1.64 2.07 32.01
C ASP A 461 2.79 1.81 33.00
N THR A 462 3.22 0.57 33.14
CA THR A 462 4.20 0.12 34.14
C THR A 462 5.50 -0.29 33.47
N PRO A 463 6.67 0.21 33.93
CA PRO A 463 7.96 -0.23 33.39
C PRO A 463 8.23 -1.69 33.73
N LEU A 464 9.18 -2.29 33.02
CA LEU A 464 9.65 -3.65 33.29
C LEU A 464 10.32 -3.74 34.68
N SER A 465 9.93 -4.70 35.48
CA SER A 465 10.52 -4.95 36.79
C SER A 465 12.01 -5.29 36.68
N GLU A 466 12.78 -4.89 37.68
CA GLU A 466 14.18 -5.29 37.79
C GLU A 466 14.30 -6.82 37.88
N GLY A 467 15.27 -7.40 37.17
CA GLY A 467 15.47 -8.84 37.10
C GLY A 467 14.60 -9.59 36.09
N THR A 468 13.56 -8.95 35.49
CA THR A 468 12.78 -9.62 34.43
C THR A 468 13.69 -9.89 33.21
N PRO A 469 13.77 -11.15 32.73
CA PRO A 469 14.67 -11.49 31.64
C PRO A 469 14.20 -10.88 30.30
N VAL A 470 15.15 -10.38 29.52
CA VAL A 470 14.98 -10.00 28.12
C VAL A 470 16.05 -10.73 27.31
N VAL A 471 15.62 -11.49 26.32
CA VAL A 471 16.46 -12.45 25.58
C VAL A 471 16.28 -12.24 24.08
N LEU A 472 17.38 -12.12 23.34
CA LEU A 472 17.39 -12.08 21.88
C LEU A 472 17.99 -13.39 21.34
N ASN A 473 17.20 -14.19 20.64
CA ASN A 473 17.62 -15.47 20.08
C ASN A 473 18.34 -16.41 21.07
N GLY A 474 17.91 -16.43 22.34
CA GLY A 474 18.53 -17.25 23.40
C GLY A 474 19.65 -16.54 24.16
N VAL A 475 20.10 -15.36 23.74
CA VAL A 475 21.16 -14.59 24.41
C VAL A 475 20.53 -13.54 25.33
N ALA A 476 20.93 -13.53 26.60
CA ALA A 476 20.44 -12.53 27.57
C ALA A 476 21.02 -11.13 27.28
N ALA A 477 20.27 -10.10 27.62
CA ALA A 477 20.73 -8.72 27.54
C ALA A 477 21.97 -8.50 28.44
N VAL A 478 22.99 -7.79 27.92
CA VAL A 478 24.21 -7.44 28.68
C VAL A 478 24.03 -6.20 29.53
N SER A 479 23.13 -5.32 29.15
CA SER A 479 22.76 -4.13 29.93
C SER A 479 21.30 -3.76 29.68
N ARG A 480 20.70 -3.02 30.63
CA ARG A 480 19.35 -2.47 30.50
C ARG A 480 19.28 -1.08 31.12
N LYS A 481 18.63 -0.17 30.40
CA LYS A 481 18.32 1.19 30.90
C LYS A 481 16.83 1.45 30.71
N THR A 482 16.22 2.10 31.71
CA THR A 482 14.84 2.60 31.59
C THR A 482 14.89 4.06 31.17
N ILE A 483 14.18 4.39 30.10
CA ILE A 483 14.05 5.76 29.58
C ILE A 483 12.56 6.06 29.36
N SER A 484 12.22 7.34 29.14
CA SER A 484 10.87 7.75 28.80
C SER A 484 10.85 8.56 27.50
N LYS A 485 9.81 8.39 26.68
CA LYS A 485 9.60 9.17 25.45
C LYS A 485 8.12 9.50 25.28
N PRO A 486 7.80 10.64 24.63
CA PRO A 486 6.45 10.95 24.21
C PRO A 486 6.06 10.05 23.01
N TYR A 487 4.82 9.57 23.03
CA TYR A 487 4.15 8.86 21.92
C TYR A 487 2.82 9.51 21.66
N HIS A 488 2.40 9.49 20.39
CA HIS A 488 1.07 9.89 20.02
C HIS A 488 0.10 8.71 20.10
N THR A 489 -1.11 8.95 20.58
CA THR A 489 -2.21 7.96 20.61
C THR A 489 -3.48 8.61 20.07
N SER A 490 -4.52 7.81 19.85
CA SER A 490 -5.85 8.33 19.49
C SER A 490 -6.45 9.28 20.53
N LYS A 491 -5.91 9.26 21.77
CA LYS A 491 -6.34 10.11 22.90
C LYS A 491 -5.38 11.29 23.16
N GLY A 492 -4.42 11.54 22.28
CA GLY A 492 -3.40 12.58 22.42
C GLY A 492 -2.01 12.04 22.79
N ASN A 493 -1.10 12.93 23.15
CA ASN A 493 0.26 12.58 23.51
C ASN A 493 0.32 11.93 24.90
N VAL A 494 1.05 10.82 24.99
CA VAL A 494 1.32 10.11 26.26
C VAL A 494 2.81 9.85 26.39
N THR A 495 3.34 9.94 27.61
CA THR A 495 4.71 9.51 27.90
C THR A 495 4.73 8.02 28.17
N ARG A 496 5.58 7.28 27.47
CA ARG A 496 5.78 5.85 27.65
C ARG A 496 7.14 5.54 28.25
N MET A 497 7.16 4.56 29.16
CA MET A 497 8.40 3.99 29.68
C MET A 497 8.94 2.98 28.67
N ILE A 498 10.27 2.95 28.51
CA ILE A 498 10.97 2.08 27.56
C ILE A 498 12.10 1.38 28.30
N ALA A 499 12.14 0.04 28.24
CA ALA A 499 13.34 -0.70 28.60
C ALA A 499 14.23 -0.84 27.34
N ARG A 500 15.38 -0.18 27.33
CA ARG A 500 16.38 -0.36 26.28
C ARG A 500 17.44 -1.34 26.77
N CYS A 501 17.56 -2.45 26.07
CA CYS A 501 18.45 -3.56 26.38
C CYS A 501 19.52 -3.67 25.30
N GLU A 502 20.79 -3.83 25.68
CA GLU A 502 21.92 -4.01 24.76
C GLU A 502 22.25 -5.50 24.62
N PHE A 503 22.68 -5.89 23.43
CA PHE A 503 23.05 -7.27 23.09
C PHE A 503 24.35 -7.31 22.32
N PRO A 504 25.13 -8.42 22.41
CA PRO A 504 26.24 -8.65 21.51
C PRO A 504 25.73 -8.82 20.09
N LEU A 505 26.51 -8.37 19.08
CA LEU A 505 26.13 -8.49 17.67
C LEU A 505 25.90 -9.96 17.26
N SER A 506 26.61 -10.90 17.87
CA SER A 506 26.46 -12.35 17.66
C SER A 506 25.09 -12.91 18.06
N ALA A 507 24.29 -12.17 18.82
CA ALA A 507 22.90 -12.54 19.13
C ALA A 507 21.96 -12.31 17.93
N LEU A 508 22.37 -11.51 16.94
CA LEU A 508 21.58 -11.15 15.77
C LEU A 508 21.82 -12.14 14.64
N LYS A 509 20.75 -12.49 13.91
CA LYS A 509 20.84 -13.37 12.73
C LYS A 509 20.02 -12.79 11.56
N PRO A 510 20.34 -13.16 10.31
CA PRO A 510 19.47 -12.83 9.17
C PRO A 510 18.07 -13.44 9.35
N GLY A 511 17.04 -12.77 8.83
CA GLY A 511 15.66 -13.22 8.87
C GLY A 511 14.98 -12.92 10.21
N ILE A 512 14.11 -13.81 10.66
CA ILE A 512 13.30 -13.61 11.88
C ILE A 512 14.14 -13.79 13.14
N ASN A 513 14.16 -12.74 13.95
CA ASN A 513 14.77 -12.71 15.29
C ASN A 513 13.66 -12.75 16.35
N ALA A 514 13.90 -13.51 17.42
CA ALA A 514 12.98 -13.70 18.53
C ALA A 514 13.44 -12.90 19.75
N VAL A 515 12.64 -11.92 20.16
CA VAL A 515 12.83 -11.18 21.41
C VAL A 515 11.86 -11.75 22.44
N SER A 516 12.36 -12.50 23.41
CA SER A 516 11.58 -13.10 24.49
C SER A 516 11.70 -12.26 25.77
N VAL A 517 10.55 -12.02 26.42
CA VAL A 517 10.47 -11.15 27.61
C VAL A 517 9.56 -11.80 28.64
N GLY A 518 9.95 -11.73 29.92
CA GLY A 518 9.15 -12.14 31.06
C GLY A 518 9.32 -13.61 31.46
N PRO A 519 8.43 -14.14 32.35
CA PRO A 519 7.33 -13.39 32.94
C PRO A 519 7.81 -12.21 33.80
N ASP A 520 6.97 -11.17 33.94
CA ASP A 520 7.25 -10.05 34.81
C ASP A 520 6.67 -10.27 36.22
N ARG A 521 7.35 -9.79 37.28
CA ARG A 521 6.83 -9.85 38.65
C ARG A 521 5.48 -9.16 38.77
N ASN A 522 5.30 -8.05 38.06
CA ASN A 522 4.00 -7.42 37.90
C ASN A 522 3.29 -8.01 36.65
N SER A 523 2.41 -8.96 36.89
CA SER A 523 1.66 -9.64 35.82
C SER A 523 0.78 -8.72 34.96
N LYS A 524 0.61 -7.43 35.32
CA LYS A 524 -0.12 -6.42 34.56
C LYS A 524 0.78 -5.62 33.60
N THR A 525 2.12 -5.75 33.71
CA THR A 525 3.05 -5.11 32.79
C THR A 525 2.73 -5.47 31.35
N THR A 526 2.46 -4.47 30.50
CA THR A 526 1.99 -4.69 29.14
C THR A 526 2.91 -4.00 28.15
N VAL A 527 3.50 -4.79 27.24
CA VAL A 527 4.29 -4.32 26.10
C VAL A 527 3.34 -3.88 24.99
N VAL A 528 3.60 -2.71 24.43
CA VAL A 528 2.82 -2.13 23.32
C VAL A 528 3.66 -1.93 22.06
N ALA A 529 4.99 -2.03 22.15
CA ALA A 529 5.88 -2.01 21.00
C ALA A 529 7.21 -2.71 21.34
N CYS A 530 7.85 -3.28 20.30
CA CYS A 530 9.20 -3.83 20.37
C CYS A 530 9.97 -3.43 19.12
N GLU A 531 11.11 -2.78 19.32
CA GLU A 531 11.97 -2.25 18.26
C GLU A 531 13.41 -2.78 18.46
N LEU A 532 14.08 -3.16 17.38
CA LEU A 532 15.47 -3.58 17.36
C LEU A 532 16.27 -2.58 16.55
N GLU A 533 17.29 -2.00 17.14
CA GLU A 533 18.19 -1.06 16.48
C GLU A 533 19.55 -1.72 16.25
N VAL A 534 20.08 -1.51 15.04
CA VAL A 534 21.45 -1.89 14.67
C VAL A 534 22.19 -0.62 14.25
N GLU A 535 23.27 -0.32 14.93
CA GLU A 535 24.15 0.80 14.62
C GLU A 535 25.50 0.25 14.14
N PRO A 536 25.76 0.21 12.82
CA PRO A 536 27.04 -0.23 12.29
C PRO A 536 28.17 0.67 12.80
N LEU A 537 29.31 0.11 13.16
CA LEU A 537 30.51 0.91 13.40
C LEU A 537 30.98 1.50 12.07
N LYS A 538 31.28 2.80 12.06
CA LYS A 538 31.91 3.43 10.90
C LYS A 538 33.28 2.77 10.68
N LYS A 539 33.53 2.35 9.45
CA LYS A 539 34.85 1.89 9.01
C LYS A 539 35.86 3.01 9.07
#